data_62a099a4144dcbdac5e488c6559ff7ee
#
_entry.id   62a099a4144dcbdac5e488c6559ff7ee
#
_cell.length_a   1.000
_cell.length_b   1.000
_cell.length_c   1.000
_cell.angle_alpha   90.00
_cell.angle_beta   90.00
_cell.angle_gamma   90.00
#
_symmetry.space_group_name_H-M   'P 1'
#
loop_
_entity.id
_entity.type
_entity.pdbx_description
1 polymer ?
#
loop_
_entity_poly.entity_id
_entity_poly.type
_entity_poly.pdbx_seq_one_letter_code
_entity_poly.pdbx_strand_id
1 'polypeptide(L)'
;MTPEDMKALWASHCRYEFELRDVEGALSTMVDDPYLWNIPTMCGGRGQEGMRRYYRDNFVGTMPADAGISSVSLTIGADQIAEEVILSFTHDREMPWLLPGVAPTGRRVEIPQLAVVAMRDGKIAHEHIWWDQASVLAQVGLLDPQHVPAFGADTATRLRDLPPS
;
A
#
# COMPACT_ATOMS: atom_id res chain seq x y z
N MET A 1 -21.10 11.21 -2.80
CA MET A 1 -20.39 10.43 -3.84
C MET A 1 -21.08 9.09 -3.95
N THR A 2 -21.32 8.58 -5.16
CA THR A 2 -21.86 7.22 -5.30
C THR A 2 -20.80 6.15 -5.06
N PRO A 3 -21.16 4.90 -4.79
CA PRO A 3 -20.19 3.81 -4.70
C PRO A 3 -19.32 3.66 -5.97
N GLU A 4 -19.91 3.86 -7.13
CA GLU A 4 -19.23 3.81 -8.43
C GLU A 4 -18.20 4.94 -8.57
N ASP A 5 -18.55 6.16 -8.11
CA ASP A 5 -17.62 7.30 -8.11
C ASP A 5 -16.42 7.04 -7.17
N MET A 6 -16.68 6.48 -5.97
CA MET A 6 -15.62 6.13 -5.02
C MET A 6 -14.68 5.08 -5.61
N LYS A 7 -15.24 4.04 -6.24
CA LYS A 7 -14.45 3.00 -6.91
C LYS A 7 -13.60 3.57 -8.04
N ALA A 8 -14.18 4.43 -8.87
CA ALA A 8 -13.46 5.05 -10.00
C ALA A 8 -12.34 5.98 -9.53
N LEU A 9 -12.60 6.79 -8.49
CA LEU A 9 -11.61 7.67 -7.89
C LEU A 9 -10.42 6.87 -7.31
N TRP A 10 -10.72 5.83 -6.53
CA TRP A 10 -9.70 4.96 -5.94
C TRP A 10 -8.87 4.24 -7.01
N ALA A 11 -9.51 3.66 -8.02
CA ALA A 11 -8.81 3.04 -9.13
C ALA A 11 -7.89 4.02 -9.88
N SER A 12 -8.33 5.28 -10.07
CA SER A 12 -7.52 6.32 -10.67
C SER A 12 -6.30 6.68 -9.80
N HIS A 13 -6.49 6.76 -8.49
CA HIS A 13 -5.43 7.03 -7.53
C HIS A 13 -4.36 5.94 -7.57
N CYS A 14 -4.74 4.66 -7.41
CA CYS A 14 -3.82 3.52 -7.52
C CYS A 14 -3.08 3.48 -8.86
N ARG A 15 -3.75 3.86 -9.95
CA ARG A 15 -3.10 3.95 -11.26
C ARG A 15 -1.98 4.98 -11.29
N TYR A 16 -2.19 6.17 -10.70
CA TYR A 16 -1.14 7.19 -10.58
C TYR A 16 0.05 6.67 -9.76
N GLU A 17 -0.21 5.94 -8.68
CA GLU A 17 0.85 5.42 -7.81
C GLU A 17 1.63 4.28 -8.46
N PHE A 18 0.97 3.24 -8.97
CA PHE A 18 1.60 1.98 -9.37
C PHE A 18 1.93 1.89 -10.86
N GLU A 19 1.12 2.47 -11.75
CA GLU A 19 1.33 2.37 -13.20
C GLU A 19 2.07 3.59 -13.75
N LEU A 20 1.52 4.79 -13.50
CA LEU A 20 2.04 6.03 -14.07
C LEU A 20 3.23 6.60 -13.28
N ARG A 21 3.35 6.24 -12.01
CA ARG A 21 4.36 6.75 -11.08
C ARG A 21 4.32 8.29 -11.01
N ASP A 22 3.11 8.86 -11.04
CA ASP A 22 2.85 10.29 -11.12
C ASP A 22 2.39 10.84 -9.77
N VAL A 23 3.32 11.46 -9.05
CA VAL A 23 3.07 12.05 -7.73
C VAL A 23 2.01 13.15 -7.77
N GLU A 24 2.04 14.03 -8.76
CA GLU A 24 1.07 15.12 -8.86
C GLU A 24 -0.32 14.60 -9.28
N GLY A 25 -0.35 13.58 -10.12
CA GLY A 25 -1.58 12.87 -10.46
C GLY A 25 -2.22 12.24 -9.22
N ALA A 26 -1.46 11.53 -8.39
CA ALA A 26 -1.96 10.96 -7.12
C ALA A 26 -2.50 12.07 -6.20
N LEU A 27 -1.74 13.15 -5.99
CA LEU A 27 -2.15 14.29 -5.16
C LEU A 27 -3.42 14.98 -5.67
N SER A 28 -3.64 15.02 -6.99
CA SER A 28 -4.83 15.64 -7.59
C SER A 28 -6.14 14.96 -7.18
N THR A 29 -6.09 13.69 -6.83
CA THR A 29 -7.22 12.89 -6.34
C THR A 29 -7.53 13.10 -4.86
N MET A 30 -6.65 13.77 -4.12
CA MET A 30 -6.77 14.00 -2.68
C MET A 30 -7.30 15.40 -2.37
N VAL A 31 -7.88 15.57 -1.18
CA VAL A 31 -8.29 16.87 -0.64
C VAL A 31 -7.08 17.78 -0.38
N ASP A 32 -7.32 19.03 0.06
CA ASP A 32 -6.22 20.00 0.32
C ASP A 32 -5.43 19.68 1.59
N ASP A 33 -6.03 18.96 2.56
CA ASP A 33 -5.43 18.55 3.83
C ASP A 33 -5.40 17.02 4.01
N PRO A 34 -4.85 16.27 3.06
CA PRO A 34 -4.86 14.80 3.10
C PRO A 34 -3.86 14.26 4.13
N TYR A 35 -4.01 13.00 4.51
CA TYR A 35 -2.94 12.27 5.16
C TYR A 35 -2.96 10.78 4.80
N LEU A 36 -1.80 10.15 4.91
CA LEU A 36 -1.63 8.70 4.78
C LEU A 36 -0.71 8.19 5.88
N TRP A 37 -1.05 7.06 6.46
CA TRP A 37 -0.18 6.33 7.38
C TRP A 37 -0.08 4.85 7.02
N ASN A 38 1.14 4.39 6.83
CA ASN A 38 1.49 2.98 6.84
C ASN A 38 1.65 2.54 8.28
N ILE A 39 0.65 1.88 8.82
CA ILE A 39 0.55 1.63 10.26
C ILE A 39 1.73 0.81 10.83
N PRO A 40 2.21 -0.26 10.15
CA PRO A 40 3.31 -1.06 10.70
C PRO A 40 4.64 -0.32 10.85
N THR A 41 4.88 0.73 10.05
CA THR A 41 6.14 1.49 10.06
C THR A 41 5.97 2.94 10.52
N MET A 42 4.71 3.40 10.67
CA MET A 42 4.36 4.80 10.93
C MET A 42 4.95 5.78 9.92
N CYS A 43 5.27 5.30 8.72
CA CYS A 43 5.70 6.12 7.60
C CYS A 43 4.48 6.66 6.85
N GLY A 44 4.52 7.93 6.45
CA GLY A 44 3.41 8.58 5.76
C GLY A 44 3.62 10.07 5.60
N GLY A 45 2.53 10.79 5.30
CA GLY A 45 2.55 12.24 5.12
C GLY A 45 1.25 12.90 5.55
N ARG A 46 1.28 14.21 5.78
CA ARG A 46 0.10 15.02 6.09
C ARG A 46 0.15 16.35 5.35
N GLY A 47 -1.01 16.78 4.85
CA GLY A 47 -1.18 17.93 3.98
C GLY A 47 -0.56 17.71 2.61
N GLN A 48 -0.92 18.51 1.61
CA GLN A 48 -0.43 18.35 0.23
C GLN A 48 1.11 18.28 0.16
N GLU A 49 1.82 19.15 0.86
CA GLU A 49 3.28 19.17 0.82
C GLU A 49 3.92 17.99 1.56
N GLY A 50 3.34 17.54 2.68
CA GLY A 50 3.79 16.34 3.39
C GLY A 50 3.58 15.07 2.58
N MET A 51 2.43 14.96 1.90
CA MET A 51 2.13 13.86 0.98
C MET A 51 3.06 13.88 -0.24
N ARG A 52 3.33 15.06 -0.82
CA ARG A 52 4.27 15.18 -1.95
C ARG A 52 5.66 14.67 -1.60
N ARG A 53 6.19 15.04 -0.41
CA ARG A 53 7.48 14.50 0.08
C ARG A 53 7.41 13.00 0.29
N TYR A 54 6.36 12.50 0.94
CA TYR A 54 6.17 11.07 1.16
C TYR A 54 6.16 10.29 -0.15
N TYR A 55 5.35 10.70 -1.12
CA TYR A 55 5.26 10.02 -2.42
C TYR A 55 6.58 10.05 -3.18
N ARG A 56 7.23 11.20 -3.25
CA ARG A 56 8.47 11.38 -4.01
C ARG A 56 9.64 10.60 -3.37
N ASP A 57 9.82 10.75 -2.06
CA ASP A 57 11.05 10.35 -1.39
C ASP A 57 10.96 8.97 -0.72
N ASN A 58 9.74 8.52 -0.38
CA ASN A 58 9.55 7.32 0.40
C ASN A 58 8.77 6.21 -0.33
N PHE A 59 7.82 6.54 -1.19
CA PHE A 59 6.89 5.57 -1.78
C PHE A 59 7.06 5.45 -3.30
N VAL A 60 6.44 6.32 -4.10
CA VAL A 60 6.46 6.23 -5.57
C VAL A 60 7.88 6.26 -6.13
N GLY A 61 8.72 7.18 -5.61
CA GLY A 61 10.10 7.35 -6.04
C GLY A 61 11.04 6.19 -5.67
N THR A 62 10.64 5.37 -4.68
CA THR A 62 11.44 4.23 -4.20
C THR A 62 10.88 2.87 -4.58
N MET A 63 9.80 2.86 -5.35
CA MET A 63 9.11 1.63 -5.70
C MET A 63 9.90 0.80 -6.74
N PRO A 64 10.15 -0.51 -6.50
CA PRO A 64 10.79 -1.40 -7.47
C PRO A 64 10.07 -1.41 -8.82
N ALA A 65 10.81 -1.66 -9.90
CA ALA A 65 10.23 -1.65 -11.25
C ALA A 65 9.17 -2.74 -11.47
N ASP A 66 9.31 -3.87 -10.77
CA ASP A 66 8.40 -5.02 -10.81
C ASP A 66 7.33 -4.99 -9.72
N ALA A 67 7.23 -3.88 -8.96
CA ALA A 67 6.20 -3.75 -7.95
C ALA A 67 4.82 -3.62 -8.58
N GLY A 68 3.87 -4.35 -8.02
CA GLY A 68 2.49 -4.35 -8.46
C GLY A 68 1.55 -4.75 -7.35
N ILE A 69 0.28 -4.36 -7.50
CA ILE A 69 -0.81 -4.76 -6.62
C ILE A 69 -1.84 -5.56 -7.41
N SER A 70 -2.46 -6.53 -6.74
CA SER A 70 -3.64 -7.24 -7.24
C SER A 70 -4.75 -7.17 -6.21
N SER A 71 -5.92 -6.68 -6.61
CA SER A 71 -7.11 -6.60 -5.76
C SER A 71 -7.63 -8.00 -5.42
N VAL A 72 -7.96 -8.23 -4.16
CA VAL A 72 -8.61 -9.44 -3.66
C VAL A 72 -10.08 -9.17 -3.39
N SER A 73 -10.38 -8.12 -2.63
CA SER A 73 -11.74 -7.71 -2.34
C SER A 73 -11.84 -6.19 -2.17
N LEU A 74 -12.99 -5.62 -2.49
CA LEU A 74 -13.29 -4.21 -2.30
C LEU A 74 -14.66 -4.06 -1.65
N THR A 75 -14.69 -3.48 -0.45
CA THR A 75 -15.90 -3.11 0.26
C THR A 75 -16.09 -1.60 0.21
N ILE A 76 -17.29 -1.14 -0.17
CA ILE A 76 -17.62 0.28 -0.28
C ILE A 76 -18.70 0.63 0.73
N GLY A 77 -18.39 1.56 1.64
CA GLY A 77 -19.31 2.14 2.61
C GLY A 77 -19.94 3.45 2.12
N ALA A 78 -20.44 4.25 3.05
CA ALA A 78 -21.08 5.53 2.74
C ALA A 78 -20.06 6.61 2.27
N ASP A 79 -18.89 6.64 2.92
CA ASP A 79 -17.84 7.63 2.73
C ASP A 79 -16.43 7.04 2.85
N GLN A 80 -16.34 5.72 2.87
CA GLN A 80 -15.09 4.99 3.06
C GLN A 80 -15.09 3.70 2.26
N ILE A 81 -13.92 3.31 1.79
CA ILE A 81 -13.69 1.99 1.20
C ILE A 81 -12.67 1.20 2.02
N ALA A 82 -12.76 -0.12 1.95
CA ALA A 82 -11.74 -1.03 2.43
C ALA A 82 -11.39 -1.98 1.28
N GLU A 83 -10.11 -2.04 0.92
CA GLU A 83 -9.63 -2.94 -0.12
C GLU A 83 -8.53 -3.84 0.42
N GLU A 84 -8.71 -5.14 0.19
CA GLU A 84 -7.67 -6.14 0.37
C GLU A 84 -6.90 -6.30 -0.94
N VAL A 85 -5.60 -6.11 -0.90
CA VAL A 85 -4.71 -6.28 -2.06
C VAL A 85 -3.55 -7.21 -1.71
N ILE A 86 -2.95 -7.82 -2.71
CA ILE A 86 -1.64 -8.44 -2.58
C ILE A 86 -0.63 -7.55 -3.27
N LEU A 87 0.28 -6.98 -2.48
CA LEU A 87 1.46 -6.29 -2.97
C LEU A 87 2.55 -7.31 -3.28
N SER A 88 3.22 -7.17 -4.42
CA SER A 88 4.35 -8.02 -4.81
C SER A 88 5.47 -7.19 -5.41
N PHE A 89 6.73 -7.49 -5.07
CA PHE A 89 7.91 -6.79 -5.58
C PHE A 89 9.19 -7.57 -5.29
N THR A 90 10.29 -7.22 -5.99
CA THR A 90 11.64 -7.63 -5.62
C THR A 90 12.31 -6.51 -4.83
N HIS A 91 12.81 -6.78 -3.63
CA HIS A 91 13.48 -5.79 -2.77
C HIS A 91 14.88 -5.47 -3.30
N ASP A 92 14.94 -4.72 -4.42
CA ASP A 92 16.16 -4.36 -5.16
C ASP A 92 16.71 -2.96 -4.81
N ARG A 93 16.00 -2.22 -3.94
CA ARG A 93 16.32 -0.86 -3.49
C ARG A 93 15.81 -0.61 -2.09
N GLU A 94 16.24 0.49 -1.48
CA GLU A 94 15.68 0.93 -0.20
C GLU A 94 14.21 1.32 -0.38
N MET A 95 13.36 0.87 0.55
CA MET A 95 11.92 1.12 0.58
C MET A 95 11.53 1.67 1.97
N PRO A 96 11.77 2.96 2.24
CA PRO A 96 11.63 3.53 3.58
C PRO A 96 10.23 3.40 4.19
N TRP A 97 9.19 3.33 3.34
CA TRP A 97 7.82 3.18 3.79
C TRP A 97 7.49 1.77 4.30
N LEU A 98 8.16 0.73 3.79
CA LEU A 98 7.91 -0.67 4.11
C LEU A 98 9.01 -1.29 4.99
N LEU A 99 10.27 -0.99 4.67
CA LEU A 99 11.48 -1.55 5.26
C LEU A 99 12.48 -0.43 5.61
N PRO A 100 12.12 0.48 6.55
CA PRO A 100 12.98 1.62 6.90
C PRO A 100 14.35 1.14 7.40
N GLY A 101 15.42 1.66 6.78
CA GLY A 101 16.80 1.34 7.16
C GLY A 101 17.31 -0.04 6.74
N VAL A 102 16.57 -0.77 5.94
CA VAL A 102 16.98 -2.09 5.44
C VAL A 102 17.58 -1.96 4.04
N ALA A 103 18.84 -2.39 3.91
CA ALA A 103 19.51 -2.44 2.61
C ALA A 103 18.83 -3.47 1.67
N PRO A 104 18.91 -3.26 0.34
CA PRO A 104 18.33 -4.18 -0.64
C PRO A 104 18.79 -5.62 -0.44
N THR A 105 17.86 -6.57 -0.43
CA THR A 105 18.14 -8.00 -0.22
C THR A 105 18.07 -8.81 -1.52
N GLY A 106 17.50 -8.26 -2.58
CA GLY A 106 17.24 -8.94 -3.84
C GLY A 106 16.14 -10.02 -3.75
N ARG A 107 15.46 -10.14 -2.61
CA ARG A 107 14.44 -11.17 -2.39
C ARG A 107 13.08 -10.73 -2.91
N ARG A 108 12.32 -11.68 -3.41
CA ARG A 108 10.90 -11.51 -3.76
C ARG A 108 10.05 -11.44 -2.49
N VAL A 109 9.11 -10.51 -2.47
CA VAL A 109 8.14 -10.33 -1.39
C VAL A 109 6.74 -10.33 -1.97
N GLU A 110 5.83 -11.06 -1.33
CA GLU A 110 4.39 -11.01 -1.58
C GLU A 110 3.67 -10.89 -0.22
N ILE A 111 2.83 -9.88 -0.06
CA ILE A 111 2.20 -9.57 1.22
C ILE A 111 0.77 -9.05 1.03
N PRO A 112 -0.23 -9.61 1.74
CA PRO A 112 -1.54 -8.99 1.84
C PRO A 112 -1.44 -7.63 2.52
N GLN A 113 -2.15 -6.67 1.97
CA GLN A 113 -2.35 -5.35 2.57
C GLN A 113 -3.84 -5.05 2.65
N LEU A 114 -4.23 -4.30 3.66
CA LEU A 114 -5.54 -3.69 3.79
C LEU A 114 -5.39 -2.18 3.68
N ALA A 115 -6.04 -1.59 2.68
CA ALA A 115 -6.19 -0.15 2.55
C ALA A 115 -7.57 0.26 3.07
N VAL A 116 -7.61 1.17 4.03
CA VAL A 116 -8.83 1.82 4.53
C VAL A 116 -8.76 3.28 4.12
N VAL A 117 -9.64 3.68 3.20
CA VAL A 117 -9.57 4.96 2.49
C VAL A 117 -10.85 5.75 2.70
N ALA A 118 -10.76 6.91 3.33
CA ALA A 118 -11.91 7.79 3.53
C ALA A 118 -12.01 8.86 2.46
N MET A 119 -13.25 9.15 2.09
CA MET A 119 -13.59 10.15 1.10
C MET A 119 -14.22 11.38 1.76
N ARG A 120 -13.91 12.55 1.24
CA ARG A 120 -14.50 13.83 1.64
C ARG A 120 -14.51 14.77 0.44
N ASP A 121 -15.61 15.48 0.22
CA ASP A 121 -15.76 16.50 -0.84
C ASP A 121 -15.40 15.96 -2.24
N GLY A 122 -15.74 14.69 -2.51
CA GLY A 122 -15.47 14.08 -3.80
C GLY A 122 -14.02 13.66 -4.05
N LYS A 123 -13.18 13.63 -2.99
CA LYS A 123 -11.75 13.30 -3.06
C LYS A 123 -11.35 12.39 -1.89
N ILE A 124 -10.16 11.81 -1.99
CA ILE A 124 -9.54 11.02 -0.91
C ILE A 124 -9.10 11.96 0.20
N ALA A 125 -9.60 11.72 1.41
CA ALA A 125 -9.27 12.50 2.60
C ALA A 125 -8.10 11.89 3.35
N HIS A 126 -8.10 10.57 3.51
CA HIS A 126 -6.99 9.87 4.14
C HIS A 126 -6.95 8.39 3.78
N GLU A 127 -5.78 7.80 4.06
CA GLU A 127 -5.50 6.38 3.89
C GLU A 127 -4.80 5.82 5.11
N HIS A 128 -5.26 4.66 5.59
CA HIS A 128 -4.55 3.83 6.54
C HIS A 128 -4.21 2.51 5.87
N ILE A 129 -2.92 2.19 5.80
CA ILE A 129 -2.44 0.98 5.14
C ILE A 129 -1.88 0.02 6.18
N TRP A 130 -2.32 -1.22 6.14
CA TRP A 130 -1.97 -2.27 7.09
C TRP A 130 -1.39 -3.47 6.38
N TRP A 131 -0.41 -4.12 6.99
CA TRP A 131 0.13 -5.42 6.57
C TRP A 131 0.79 -6.13 7.75
N ASP A 132 1.14 -7.40 7.56
CA ASP A 132 1.92 -8.17 8.54
C ASP A 132 3.42 -7.91 8.32
N GLN A 133 4.01 -7.05 9.17
CA GLN A 133 5.43 -6.72 9.10
C GLN A 133 6.32 -7.92 9.40
N ALA A 134 5.90 -8.85 10.27
CA ALA A 134 6.68 -10.04 10.57
C ALA A 134 6.85 -10.92 9.33
N SER A 135 5.80 -11.09 8.54
CA SER A 135 5.87 -11.82 7.26
C SER A 135 6.74 -11.12 6.22
N VAL A 136 6.78 -9.78 6.18
CA VAL A 136 7.74 -9.03 5.33
C VAL A 136 9.17 -9.32 5.77
N LEU A 137 9.47 -9.17 7.06
CA LEU A 137 10.81 -9.39 7.62
C LEU A 137 11.30 -10.83 7.41
N ALA A 138 10.41 -11.81 7.52
CA ALA A 138 10.74 -13.21 7.23
C ALA A 138 11.15 -13.41 5.76
N GLN A 139 10.40 -12.84 4.82
CA GLN A 139 10.67 -12.97 3.39
C GLN A 139 12.00 -12.31 2.98
N VAL A 140 12.36 -11.18 3.57
CA VAL A 140 13.65 -10.53 3.31
C VAL A 140 14.81 -11.10 4.13
N GLY A 141 14.55 -12.08 5.00
CA GLY A 141 15.56 -12.83 5.76
C GLY A 141 16.08 -12.13 7.02
N LEU A 142 15.31 -11.17 7.54
CA LEU A 142 15.61 -10.47 8.80
C LEU A 142 14.92 -11.10 10.01
N LEU A 143 14.01 -12.03 9.78
CA LEU A 143 13.29 -12.75 10.81
C LEU A 143 13.30 -14.24 10.46
N ASP A 144 13.64 -15.10 11.43
CA ASP A 144 13.59 -16.55 11.26
C ASP A 144 12.19 -17.07 11.65
N PRO A 145 11.36 -17.51 10.69
CA PRO A 145 10.01 -17.98 10.97
C PRO A 145 9.98 -19.27 11.79
N GLN A 146 11.12 -19.97 11.97
CA GLN A 146 11.18 -21.15 12.86
C GLN A 146 11.12 -20.76 14.34
N HIS A 147 11.45 -19.52 14.68
CA HIS A 147 11.48 -19.02 16.06
C HIS A 147 10.34 -18.08 16.42
N VAL A 148 9.53 -17.66 15.46
CA VAL A 148 8.42 -16.70 15.65
C VAL A 148 7.22 -17.08 14.77
N PRO A 149 5.98 -16.74 15.17
CA PRO A 149 4.79 -17.02 14.38
C PRO A 149 4.67 -16.04 13.20
N ALA A 150 5.47 -16.23 12.15
CA ALA A 150 5.43 -15.47 10.90
C ALA A 150 5.32 -16.44 9.72
N PHE A 151 4.37 -16.19 8.81
CA PHE A 151 4.05 -17.11 7.72
C PHE A 151 4.65 -16.69 6.37
N GLY A 152 5.27 -15.53 6.29
CA GLY A 152 5.92 -15.06 5.07
C GLY A 152 4.95 -14.97 3.87
N ALA A 153 5.37 -15.46 2.71
CA ALA A 153 4.57 -15.44 1.49
C ALA A 153 3.32 -16.33 1.53
N ASP A 154 3.25 -17.31 2.46
CA ASP A 154 2.07 -18.18 2.60
C ASP A 154 0.80 -17.39 2.91
N THR A 155 0.91 -16.22 3.55
CA THR A 155 -0.24 -15.33 3.82
C THR A 155 -0.89 -14.88 2.50
N ALA A 156 -0.08 -14.44 1.53
CA ALA A 156 -0.57 -14.00 0.23
C ALA A 156 -1.12 -15.17 -0.60
N THR A 157 -0.43 -16.32 -0.58
CA THR A 157 -0.87 -17.53 -1.28
C THR A 157 -2.23 -17.99 -0.77
N ARG A 158 -2.40 -18.10 0.55
CA ARG A 158 -3.66 -18.53 1.15
C ARG A 158 -4.81 -17.57 0.85
N LEU A 159 -4.57 -16.27 0.92
CA LEU A 159 -5.61 -15.28 0.61
C LEU A 159 -6.05 -15.34 -0.86
N ARG A 160 -5.10 -15.59 -1.77
CA ARG A 160 -5.39 -15.73 -3.21
C ARG A 160 -6.21 -16.98 -3.54
N ASP A 161 -5.99 -18.06 -2.78
CA ASP A 161 -6.63 -19.37 -2.99
C ASP A 161 -7.99 -19.51 -2.31
N LEU A 162 -8.45 -18.52 -1.54
CA LEU A 162 -9.78 -18.53 -0.96
C LEU A 162 -10.85 -18.40 -2.06
N PRO A 163 -11.97 -19.13 -1.94
CA PRO A 163 -13.08 -18.97 -2.89
C PRO A 163 -13.61 -17.53 -2.79
N PRO A 164 -14.02 -16.93 -3.91
CA PRO A 164 -14.66 -15.63 -3.89
C PRO A 164 -15.93 -15.68 -3.02
N SER A 165 -16.11 -14.66 -2.18
CA SER A 165 -17.26 -14.48 -1.28
C SER A 165 -18.54 -14.13 -2.03
#